data_467a0e2c117fd3106f8670a50fd224b0
#
_entry.id   467a0e2c117fd3106f8670a50fd224b0
#
_cell.length_a   1.000
_cell.length_b   1.000
_cell.length_c   1.000
_cell.angle_alpha   90.00
_cell.angle_beta   90.00
_cell.angle_gamma   90.00
#
_symmetry.space_group_name_H-M   'P 1'
#
loop_
_entity.id
_entity.type
_entity.pdbx_description
1 polymer ?
#
loop_
_entity_poly.entity_id
_entity_poly.type
_entity_poly.pdbx_seq_one_letter_code
_entity_poly.pdbx_strand_id
1 'polypeptide(L)'
;MPLKAKLKLYCTDPDHEDFDTVIQDVYLGPIPYMTPKGTFVINGAERVVVSQLHRSPGVFFGQSVHANGTKLYSARIIPFKGSWIEFATDINNVMYAYIDRKKKLPVTTLLRAVGFENDKDILEIFNLAEDVKVNKIGRASCRER
;
A
#
# COMPACT_ATOMS: atom_id res chain seq x y z
N MET A 1 27.27 -17.50 6.62
CA MET A 1 27.93 -16.30 7.19
C MET A 1 27.13 -15.82 8.39
N PRO A 2 27.68 -15.72 9.60
CA PRO A 2 26.95 -15.23 10.76
C PRO A 2 26.71 -13.71 10.66
N LEU A 3 25.50 -13.28 10.88
CA LEU A 3 25.13 -11.87 10.96
C LEU A 3 25.05 -11.44 12.42
N LYS A 4 25.86 -10.46 12.81
CA LYS A 4 25.83 -9.83 14.13
C LYS A 4 25.59 -8.33 13.95
N ALA A 5 24.81 -7.74 14.83
CA ALA A 5 24.57 -6.30 14.87
C ALA A 5 24.96 -5.76 16.26
N LYS A 6 25.68 -4.65 16.28
CA LYS A 6 25.90 -3.88 17.50
C LYS A 6 24.72 -2.94 17.69
N LEU A 7 23.90 -3.20 18.69
CA LEU A 7 22.73 -2.41 19.03
C LEU A 7 23.06 -1.43 20.14
N LYS A 8 22.63 -0.20 19.97
CA LYS A 8 22.71 0.86 20.97
C LYS A 8 21.29 1.24 21.38
N LEU A 9 20.95 0.99 22.63
CA LEU A 9 19.69 1.43 23.23
C LEU A 9 19.95 2.70 24.03
N TYR A 10 19.23 3.76 23.70
CA TYR A 10 19.29 5.02 24.43
C TYR A 10 17.85 5.55 24.64
N CYS A 11 17.63 6.23 25.75
CA CYS A 11 16.36 6.88 26.03
C CYS A 11 16.33 8.25 25.34
N THR A 12 15.20 8.58 24.72
CA THR A 12 14.94 9.90 24.10
C THR A 12 14.00 10.75 24.95
N ASP A 13 13.53 10.21 26.08
CA ASP A 13 12.63 10.90 26.99
C ASP A 13 13.42 11.86 27.91
N PRO A 14 13.15 13.18 27.90
CA PRO A 14 13.84 14.14 28.75
C PRO A 14 13.59 13.92 30.25
N ASP A 15 12.51 13.22 30.62
CA ASP A 15 12.19 12.92 32.02
C ASP A 15 12.96 11.72 32.59
N HIS A 16 13.74 11.03 31.75
CA HIS A 16 14.52 9.85 32.12
C HIS A 16 16.00 9.99 31.71
N GLU A 17 16.63 11.08 32.12
CA GLU A 17 18.06 11.37 31.84
C GLU A 17 19.02 10.36 32.46
N ASP A 18 18.57 9.66 33.51
CA ASP A 18 19.38 8.66 34.26
C ASP A 18 19.50 7.30 33.53
N PHE A 19 18.92 7.15 32.33
CA PHE A 19 18.97 5.89 31.59
C PHE A 19 20.32 5.70 30.92
N ASP A 20 21.12 4.78 31.46
CA ASP A 20 22.41 4.41 30.87
C ASP A 20 22.26 3.82 29.48
N THR A 21 23.06 4.32 28.55
CA THR A 21 23.12 3.77 27.20
C THR A 21 23.67 2.35 27.21
N VAL A 22 22.86 1.38 26.81
CA VAL A 22 23.26 -0.02 26.70
C VAL A 22 23.76 -0.31 25.29
N ILE A 23 24.97 -0.85 25.20
CA ILE A 23 25.54 -1.31 23.91
C ILE A 23 25.77 -2.81 23.99
N GLN A 24 25.14 -3.55 23.07
CA GLN A 24 25.24 -5.01 23.05
C GLN A 24 25.38 -5.55 21.65
N ASP A 25 26.21 -6.58 21.47
CA ASP A 25 26.30 -7.34 20.25
C ASP A 25 25.21 -8.42 20.22
N VAL A 26 24.31 -8.34 19.25
CA VAL A 26 23.19 -9.27 19.07
C VAL A 26 23.44 -10.14 17.84
N TYR A 27 23.32 -11.45 18.02
CA TYR A 27 23.35 -12.39 16.91
C TYR A 27 21.98 -12.46 16.23
N LEU A 28 21.92 -12.08 14.96
CA LEU A 28 20.67 -12.03 14.18
C LEU A 28 20.38 -13.33 13.40
N GLY A 29 21.37 -14.19 13.27
CA GLY A 29 21.24 -15.47 12.57
C GLY A 29 22.26 -15.65 11.44
N PRO A 30 22.29 -16.83 10.79
CA PRO A 30 23.13 -17.09 9.65
C PRO A 30 22.47 -16.61 8.36
N ILE A 31 23.26 -15.99 7.48
CA ILE A 31 22.86 -15.72 6.10
C ILE A 31 23.58 -16.73 5.20
N PRO A 32 22.87 -17.42 4.28
CA PRO A 32 23.49 -18.27 3.29
C PRO A 32 24.50 -17.50 2.44
N TYR A 33 25.61 -18.12 2.14
CA TYR A 33 26.65 -17.56 1.27
C TYR A 33 26.46 -18.06 -0.14
N MET A 34 26.51 -17.17 -1.12
CA MET A 34 26.39 -17.52 -2.53
C MET A 34 27.71 -18.11 -3.03
N THR A 35 27.65 -19.27 -3.67
CA THR A 35 28.81 -19.88 -4.32
C THR A 35 29.19 -19.13 -5.60
N PRO A 36 30.42 -19.34 -6.13
CA PRO A 36 30.81 -18.74 -7.43
C PRO A 36 29.92 -19.13 -8.61
N LYS A 37 29.19 -20.24 -8.48
CA LYS A 37 28.22 -20.71 -9.49
C LYS A 37 26.85 -20.01 -9.38
N GLY A 38 26.65 -19.12 -8.40
CA GLY A 38 25.36 -18.47 -8.16
C GLY A 38 24.34 -19.33 -7.40
N THR A 39 24.80 -20.37 -6.73
CA THR A 39 23.95 -21.27 -5.95
C THR A 39 24.10 -21.04 -4.45
N PHE A 40 23.12 -21.49 -3.68
CA PHE A 40 23.12 -21.50 -2.22
C PHE A 40 22.97 -22.94 -1.73
N VAL A 41 23.69 -23.30 -0.69
CA VAL A 41 23.52 -24.61 -0.04
C VAL A 41 22.56 -24.45 1.14
N ILE A 42 21.34 -24.98 1.01
CA ILE A 42 20.32 -24.94 2.04
C ILE A 42 19.93 -26.37 2.43
N ASN A 43 20.09 -26.71 3.69
CA ASN A 43 19.83 -28.06 4.21
C ASN A 43 20.55 -29.18 3.40
N GLY A 44 21.79 -28.90 2.99
CA GLY A 44 22.61 -29.85 2.22
C GLY A 44 22.27 -29.92 0.72
N ALA A 45 21.25 -29.22 0.24
CA ALA A 45 20.88 -29.17 -1.17
C ALA A 45 21.34 -27.86 -1.83
N GLU A 46 21.93 -27.99 -3.00
CA GLU A 46 22.27 -26.82 -3.86
C GLU A 46 20.98 -26.23 -4.46
N ARG A 47 20.74 -24.94 -4.22
CA ARG A 47 19.53 -24.24 -4.65
C ARG A 47 19.89 -22.96 -5.38
N VAL A 48 19.07 -22.59 -6.32
CA VAL A 48 19.19 -21.34 -7.10
C VAL A 48 17.93 -20.50 -6.89
N VAL A 49 18.10 -19.21 -6.71
CA VAL A 49 16.99 -18.26 -6.67
C VAL A 49 16.49 -18.05 -8.10
N VAL A 50 15.23 -18.40 -8.34
CA VAL A 50 14.60 -18.23 -9.65
C VAL A 50 13.83 -16.93 -9.72
N SER A 51 13.78 -16.32 -10.91
CA SER A 51 12.97 -15.14 -11.15
C SER A 51 11.49 -15.49 -11.13
N GLN A 52 10.69 -14.66 -10.45
CA GLN A 52 9.24 -14.80 -10.41
C GLN A 52 8.60 -13.83 -11.40
N LEU A 53 7.73 -14.35 -12.26
CA LEU A 53 6.95 -13.52 -13.16
C LEU A 53 5.86 -12.79 -12.36
N HIS A 54 5.85 -11.47 -12.42
CA HIS A 54 4.82 -10.63 -11.80
C HIS A 54 4.41 -9.52 -12.76
N ARG A 55 3.25 -8.91 -12.51
CA ARG A 55 2.83 -7.75 -13.28
C ARG A 55 3.77 -6.58 -13.03
N SER A 56 4.07 -5.84 -14.10
CA SER A 56 4.88 -4.63 -13.99
C SER A 56 4.22 -3.60 -13.07
N PRO A 57 5.00 -2.89 -12.26
CA PRO A 57 4.48 -1.74 -11.51
C PRO A 57 3.91 -0.69 -12.47
N GLY A 58 2.83 -0.05 -12.07
CA GLY A 58 2.20 0.99 -12.87
C GLY A 58 0.72 1.12 -12.63
N VAL A 59 0.07 1.93 -13.46
CA VAL A 59 -1.38 2.17 -13.44
C VAL A 59 -2.00 1.54 -14.68
N PHE A 60 -3.04 0.74 -14.47
CA PHE A 60 -3.77 0.05 -15.52
C PHE A 60 -5.22 0.49 -15.49
N PHE A 61 -5.72 0.94 -16.63
CA PHE A 61 -7.11 1.35 -16.80
C PHE A 61 -7.94 0.24 -17.44
N GLY A 62 -9.18 0.10 -17.00
CA GLY A 62 -10.12 -0.89 -17.51
C GLY A 62 -11.51 -0.30 -17.70
N GLN A 63 -12.26 -0.89 -18.62
CA GLN A 63 -13.67 -0.60 -18.84
C GLN A 63 -14.44 -1.91 -18.87
N SER A 64 -15.57 -1.96 -18.18
CA SER A 64 -16.52 -3.05 -18.23
C SER A 64 -17.92 -2.52 -18.52
N VAL A 65 -18.77 -3.37 -19.05
CA VAL A 65 -20.17 -3.03 -19.33
C VAL A 65 -21.04 -3.83 -18.37
N HIS A 66 -21.85 -3.14 -17.59
CA HIS A 66 -22.84 -3.77 -16.73
C HIS A 66 -24.00 -4.36 -17.55
N ALA A 67 -24.77 -5.30 -16.99
CA ALA A 67 -25.89 -5.94 -17.66
C ALA A 67 -26.96 -4.98 -18.22
N ASN A 68 -27.09 -3.79 -17.62
CA ASN A 68 -27.99 -2.71 -18.10
C ASN A 68 -27.34 -1.80 -19.16
N GLY A 69 -26.20 -2.16 -19.73
CA GLY A 69 -25.52 -1.37 -20.77
C GLY A 69 -24.69 -0.19 -20.23
N THR A 70 -24.66 0.08 -18.93
CA THR A 70 -23.87 1.15 -18.34
C THR A 70 -22.38 0.80 -18.39
N LYS A 71 -21.56 1.72 -18.87
CA LYS A 71 -20.09 1.57 -18.88
C LYS A 71 -19.55 1.89 -17.49
N LEU A 72 -18.81 0.96 -16.93
CA LEU A 72 -18.12 1.10 -15.66
C LEU A 72 -16.62 1.21 -15.92
N TYR A 73 -15.97 2.15 -15.26
CA TYR A 73 -14.54 2.39 -15.39
C TYR A 73 -13.80 1.93 -14.14
N SER A 74 -12.62 1.41 -14.36
CA SER A 74 -11.72 1.01 -13.26
C SER A 74 -10.29 1.45 -13.55
N ALA A 75 -9.55 1.70 -12.47
CA ALA A 75 -8.12 1.96 -12.53
C ALA A 75 -7.44 1.15 -11.43
N ARG A 76 -6.36 0.45 -11.75
CA ARG A 76 -5.61 -0.37 -10.81
C ARG A 76 -4.19 0.11 -10.72
N ILE A 77 -3.75 0.42 -9.50
CA ILE A 77 -2.38 0.78 -9.19
C ILE A 77 -1.68 -0.46 -8.65
N ILE A 78 -0.63 -0.89 -9.35
CA ILE A 78 0.22 -2.00 -8.95
C ILE A 78 1.57 -1.42 -8.52
N PRO A 79 1.93 -1.46 -7.23
CA PRO A 79 3.24 -1.02 -6.76
C PRO A 79 4.30 -2.08 -7.04
N PHE A 80 5.57 -1.68 -7.01
CA PHE A 80 6.68 -2.64 -7.06
C PHE A 80 6.64 -3.59 -5.86
N LYS A 81 6.34 -3.06 -4.67
CA LYS A 81 6.21 -3.82 -3.42
C LYS A 81 5.12 -3.17 -2.57
N GLY A 82 4.12 -3.94 -2.16
CA GLY A 82 3.02 -3.48 -1.31
C GLY A 82 1.65 -3.90 -1.84
N SER A 83 0.62 -3.34 -1.24
CA SER A 83 -0.78 -3.66 -1.55
C SER A 83 -1.25 -3.00 -2.85
N TRP A 84 -2.06 -3.73 -3.61
CA TRP A 84 -2.70 -3.20 -4.80
C TRP A 84 -3.89 -2.31 -4.41
N ILE A 85 -4.05 -1.21 -5.12
CA ILE A 85 -5.19 -0.32 -4.99
C ILE A 85 -5.95 -0.32 -6.30
N GLU A 86 -7.25 -0.59 -6.23
CA GLU A 86 -8.13 -0.57 -7.38
C GLU A 86 -9.25 0.45 -7.14
N PHE A 87 -9.43 1.35 -8.09
CA PHE A 87 -10.54 2.29 -8.12
C PHE A 87 -11.58 1.76 -9.10
N ALA A 88 -12.84 1.77 -8.72
CA ALA A 88 -13.93 1.36 -9.60
C ALA A 88 -15.16 2.25 -9.42
N THR A 89 -15.86 2.53 -10.52
CA THR A 89 -17.14 3.21 -10.49
C THR A 89 -18.28 2.20 -10.33
N ASP A 90 -19.28 2.58 -9.55
CA ASP A 90 -20.53 1.82 -9.40
C ASP A 90 -21.58 2.31 -10.42
N ILE A 91 -22.71 1.60 -10.52
CA ILE A 91 -23.85 1.93 -11.38
C ILE A 91 -24.37 3.35 -11.11
N ASN A 92 -24.29 3.80 -9.86
CA ASN A 92 -24.68 5.14 -9.43
C ASN A 92 -23.62 6.23 -9.69
N ASN A 93 -22.59 5.92 -10.46
CA ASN A 93 -21.47 6.82 -10.72
C ASN A 93 -20.64 7.20 -9.45
N VAL A 94 -20.72 6.38 -8.41
CA VAL A 94 -19.94 6.56 -7.19
C VAL A 94 -18.63 5.80 -7.33
N MET A 95 -17.51 6.45 -6.99
CA MET A 95 -16.19 5.87 -7.08
C MET A 95 -15.78 5.25 -5.74
N TYR A 96 -15.31 4.02 -5.79
CA TYR A 96 -14.82 3.26 -4.65
C TYR A 96 -13.36 2.85 -4.85
N ALA A 97 -12.65 2.76 -3.74
CA ALA A 97 -11.31 2.21 -3.69
C ALA A 97 -11.32 0.83 -3.01
N TYR A 98 -10.61 -0.11 -3.56
CA TYR A 98 -10.40 -1.45 -3.02
C TYR A 98 -8.92 -1.63 -2.71
N ILE A 99 -8.60 -1.98 -1.47
CA ILE A 99 -7.25 -2.31 -1.06
C ILE A 99 -7.15 -3.82 -0.94
N ASP A 100 -6.25 -4.43 -1.73
CA ASP A 100 -6.06 -5.89 -1.83
C ASP A 100 -7.36 -6.68 -2.03
N ARG A 101 -8.37 -6.08 -2.67
CA ARG A 101 -9.71 -6.64 -2.90
C ARG A 101 -10.49 -7.01 -1.62
N LYS A 102 -10.05 -6.53 -0.45
CA LYS A 102 -10.66 -6.93 0.84
C LYS A 102 -11.72 -5.96 1.35
N LYS A 103 -11.50 -4.66 1.20
CA LYS A 103 -12.40 -3.63 1.72
C LYS A 103 -12.80 -2.65 0.62
N LYS A 104 -14.12 -2.42 0.50
CA LYS A 104 -14.69 -1.37 -0.34
C LYS A 104 -14.74 -0.08 0.48
N LEU A 105 -14.01 0.93 0.07
CA LEU A 105 -13.96 2.24 0.71
C LEU A 105 -14.40 3.31 -0.28
N PRO A 106 -15.17 4.34 0.14
CA PRO A 106 -15.38 5.52 -0.69
C PRO A 106 -14.04 6.20 -1.01
N VAL A 107 -13.85 6.64 -2.26
CA VAL A 107 -12.59 7.28 -2.68
C VAL A 107 -12.28 8.51 -1.84
N THR A 108 -13.29 9.30 -1.47
CA THR A 108 -13.11 10.49 -0.62
C THR A 108 -12.53 10.16 0.75
N THR A 109 -12.89 9.02 1.32
CA THR A 109 -12.33 8.56 2.60
C THR A 109 -10.85 8.24 2.45
N LEU A 110 -10.48 7.57 1.35
CA LEU A 110 -9.08 7.26 1.07
C LEU A 110 -8.27 8.55 0.84
N LEU A 111 -8.79 9.50 0.06
CA LEU A 111 -8.11 10.76 -0.23
C LEU A 111 -7.90 11.59 1.04
N ARG A 112 -8.88 11.63 1.95
CA ARG A 112 -8.72 12.30 3.24
C ARG A 112 -7.65 11.63 4.11
N ALA A 113 -7.58 10.31 4.09
CA ALA A 113 -6.54 9.57 4.81
C ALA A 113 -5.13 9.82 4.26
N VAL A 114 -5.01 10.12 2.97
CA VAL A 114 -3.72 10.46 2.32
C VAL A 114 -3.28 11.89 2.58
N GLY A 115 -4.23 12.81 2.95
CA GLY A 115 -3.88 14.18 3.33
C GLY A 115 -4.74 15.28 2.68
N PHE A 116 -5.76 14.93 1.88
CA PHE A 116 -6.69 15.90 1.29
C PHE A 116 -7.87 16.14 2.24
N GLU A 117 -7.71 17.03 3.20
CA GLU A 117 -8.71 17.24 4.26
C GLU A 117 -9.96 17.98 3.76
N ASN A 118 -9.78 18.95 2.85
CA ASN A 118 -10.84 19.83 2.39
C ASN A 118 -11.57 19.27 1.17
N ASP A 119 -12.87 19.51 1.10
CA ASP A 119 -13.68 19.14 -0.06
C ASP A 119 -13.23 19.86 -1.34
N LYS A 120 -12.73 21.10 -1.21
CA LYS A 120 -12.21 21.89 -2.34
C LYS A 120 -11.01 21.24 -3.00
N ASP A 121 -10.04 20.78 -2.20
CA ASP A 121 -8.83 20.11 -2.68
C ASP A 121 -9.16 18.83 -3.45
N ILE A 122 -10.17 18.08 -2.96
CA ILE A 122 -10.64 16.86 -3.62
C ILE A 122 -11.31 17.18 -4.96
N LEU A 123 -12.14 18.22 -5.02
CA LEU A 123 -12.80 18.65 -6.26
C LEU A 123 -11.79 19.14 -7.30
N GLU A 124 -10.76 19.85 -6.86
CA GLU A 124 -9.68 20.35 -7.71
C GLU A 124 -8.90 19.20 -8.37
N ILE A 125 -8.57 18.13 -7.61
CA ILE A 125 -7.90 16.94 -8.15
C ILE A 125 -8.68 16.33 -9.32
N PHE A 126 -10.01 16.27 -9.19
CA PHE A 126 -10.87 15.71 -10.24
C PHE A 126 -11.23 16.72 -11.32
N ASN A 127 -10.75 17.95 -11.22
CA ASN A 127 -11.06 19.05 -12.14
C ASN A 127 -12.58 19.22 -12.35
N LEU A 128 -13.35 19.02 -11.28
CA LEU A 128 -14.80 19.11 -11.27
C LEU A 128 -15.21 20.53 -10.83
N ALA A 129 -16.17 21.11 -11.55
CA ALA A 129 -16.77 22.37 -11.16
C ALA A 129 -17.46 22.26 -9.77
N GLU A 130 -17.54 23.38 -9.05
CA GLU A 130 -18.12 23.46 -7.70
C GLU A 130 -19.56 22.91 -7.58
N ASP A 131 -20.27 22.78 -8.69
CA ASP A 131 -21.63 22.25 -8.76
C ASP A 131 -21.74 20.72 -8.59
N VAL A 132 -20.63 20.00 -8.67
CA VAL A 132 -20.59 18.56 -8.43
C VAL A 132 -20.49 18.34 -6.91
N LYS A 133 -21.65 18.13 -6.28
CA LYS A 133 -21.71 17.83 -4.85
C LYS A 133 -20.82 16.63 -4.54
N VAL A 134 -19.90 16.81 -3.60
CA VAL A 134 -19.01 15.77 -3.03
C VAL A 134 -19.78 14.50 -2.61
N ASN A 135 -21.10 14.61 -2.42
CA ASN A 135 -22.01 13.50 -2.19
C ASN A 135 -22.01 12.45 -3.32
N LYS A 136 -21.67 12.80 -4.56
CA LYS A 136 -21.53 11.83 -5.66
C LYS A 136 -20.18 11.10 -5.63
N ILE A 137 -19.18 11.65 -4.96
CA ILE A 137 -17.83 11.07 -4.90
C ILE A 137 -17.65 10.15 -3.68
N GLY A 138 -18.61 10.04 -2.76
CA GLY A 138 -18.49 9.05 -1.67
C GLY A 138 -18.89 9.48 -0.26
N ARG A 139 -19.79 10.45 -0.11
CA ARG A 139 -20.28 10.85 1.22
C ARG A 139 -21.41 9.98 1.79
N ALA A 140 -21.65 8.82 1.22
CA ALA A 140 -22.68 7.92 1.72
C ALA A 140 -22.10 7.01 2.80
N SER A 141 -21.91 7.48 4.02
CA SER A 141 -22.05 6.66 5.23
C SER A 141 -21.42 7.19 6.52
N CYS A 142 -21.35 8.49 6.74
CA CYS A 142 -21.09 8.98 8.10
C CYS A 142 -22.37 9.25 8.92
N ARG A 143 -23.52 8.70 8.50
CA ARG A 143 -24.81 8.96 9.17
C ARG A 143 -25.55 7.72 9.67
N GLU A 144 -24.87 6.59 9.75
CA GLU A 144 -25.44 5.40 10.41
C GLU A 144 -24.43 4.84 11.40
N ARG A 145 -24.37 5.50 12.56
CA ARG A 145 -24.20 4.85 13.89
C ARG A 145 -24.70 5.77 14.96
#